data_ee29fe7f379234b7e5b3fe9ee3bd720c
#
_entry.id   ee29fe7f379234b7e5b3fe9ee3bd720c
#
_cell.length_a   1.000
_cell.length_b   1.000
_cell.length_c   1.000
_cell.angle_alpha   90.00
_cell.angle_beta   90.00
_cell.angle_gamma   90.00
#
_symmetry.space_group_name_H-M   'P 1'
#
loop_
_entity.id
_entity.type
_entity.pdbx_description
1 polymer ?
#
loop_
_entity_poly.entity_id
_entity_poly.type
_entity_poly.pdbx_seq_one_letter_code
_entity_poly.pdbx_strand_id
1 'polypeptide(L)'
;MQSQREDGFFGPAKDYPGEPGLQRDNSHDWWPRMVMLKILQQYYSATNDERIITFMTKYFRYQLNTLPQKPLGHWSFWAEFRACDNLQAVYWLYNLTGEAFLLELGHLLHQQSYSFVDMVNRGDLRRICTIHCVNLAQGIKEPIIYYQQDTNPKYIDAVKRGFQDIRQFHGQPQGMYGGDEALHGNNPTPVSYTHLRAHETRHDL
;
A
#
# COMPACT_ATOMS: atom_id res chain seq x y z
N MET A 1 -14.82 -11.19 12.37
CA MET A 1 -15.06 -10.31 13.53
C MET A 1 -14.80 -10.97 14.88
N GLN A 2 -15.07 -12.26 15.03
CA GLN A 2 -14.78 -12.99 16.30
C GLN A 2 -13.28 -13.03 16.69
N SER A 3 -12.37 -12.81 15.76
CA SER A 3 -10.92 -12.82 15.99
C SER A 3 -10.31 -11.47 16.40
N GLN A 4 -11.12 -10.41 16.49
CA GLN A 4 -10.64 -9.12 16.94
C GLN A 4 -10.47 -9.11 18.46
N ARG A 5 -9.30 -8.73 18.95
CA ARG A 5 -8.99 -8.59 20.36
C ARG A 5 -9.58 -7.32 20.96
N GLU A 6 -9.56 -7.22 22.27
CA GLU A 6 -10.06 -6.04 22.98
C GLU A 6 -9.29 -4.76 22.63
N ASP A 7 -7.98 -4.85 22.38
CA ASP A 7 -7.15 -3.73 21.94
C ASP A 7 -7.40 -3.29 20.50
N GLY A 8 -8.16 -4.04 19.72
CA GLY A 8 -8.48 -3.76 18.33
C GLY A 8 -7.65 -4.56 17.32
N PHE A 9 -6.56 -5.21 17.74
CA PHE A 9 -5.80 -6.07 16.86
C PHE A 9 -6.65 -7.22 16.30
N PHE A 10 -6.39 -7.62 15.07
CA PHE A 10 -6.98 -8.80 14.44
C PHE A 10 -5.96 -9.54 13.58
N GLY A 11 -6.21 -10.81 13.39
CA GLY A 11 -5.37 -11.68 12.58
C GLY A 11 -4.79 -12.84 13.39
N PRO A 12 -3.82 -13.57 12.84
CA PRO A 12 -3.18 -14.67 13.56
C PRO A 12 -2.66 -14.21 14.92
N ALA A 13 -2.88 -15.02 15.94
CA ALA A 13 -2.43 -14.72 17.31
C ALA A 13 -1.08 -15.37 17.64
N LYS A 14 -0.60 -16.27 16.77
CA LYS A 14 0.60 -17.07 17.01
C LYS A 14 1.56 -16.90 15.83
N ASP A 15 2.80 -16.58 16.15
CA ASP A 15 3.88 -16.58 15.16
C ASP A 15 4.25 -18.01 14.83
N TYR A 16 4.44 -18.28 13.55
CA TYR A 16 5.06 -19.51 13.11
C TYR A 16 6.58 -19.31 13.09
N PRO A 17 7.38 -20.30 13.52
CA PRO A 17 8.81 -20.21 13.36
C PRO A 17 9.13 -20.04 11.87
N GLY A 18 9.65 -18.87 11.51
CA GLY A 18 10.07 -18.59 10.15
C GLY A 18 11.30 -19.40 9.77
N GLU A 19 11.45 -19.74 8.51
CA GLU A 19 12.71 -20.27 8.00
C GLU A 19 13.82 -19.21 8.12
N PRO A 20 15.08 -19.63 8.34
CA PRO A 20 16.20 -18.69 8.35
C PRO A 20 16.25 -17.85 7.07
N GLY A 21 16.26 -16.54 7.21
CA GLY A 21 16.27 -15.60 6.08
C GLY A 21 14.89 -15.14 5.57
N LEU A 22 13.81 -15.78 6.02
CA LEU A 22 12.45 -15.28 5.80
C LEU A 22 12.02 -14.35 6.93
N GLN A 23 10.95 -13.60 6.69
CA GLN A 23 10.42 -12.66 7.66
C GLN A 23 10.04 -13.34 8.96
N ARG A 24 10.45 -12.73 10.05
CA ARG A 24 10.07 -13.14 11.40
C ARG A 24 8.85 -12.35 11.87
N ASP A 25 8.11 -12.90 12.83
CA ASP A 25 6.97 -12.28 13.49
C ASP A 25 5.86 -11.81 12.54
N ASN A 26 5.63 -12.57 11.47
CA ASN A 26 4.67 -12.26 10.41
C ASN A 26 3.22 -12.10 10.90
N SER A 27 2.87 -12.70 12.03
CA SER A 27 1.52 -12.59 12.59
C SER A 27 1.13 -11.17 12.94
N HIS A 28 2.10 -10.29 13.21
CA HIS A 28 1.90 -8.88 13.54
C HIS A 28 2.21 -7.92 12.39
N ASP A 29 2.70 -8.41 11.24
CA ASP A 29 3.04 -7.59 10.08
C ASP A 29 1.82 -6.76 9.62
N TRP A 30 2.05 -5.50 9.34
CA TRP A 30 1.02 -4.57 8.90
C TRP A 30 0.44 -4.91 7.52
N TRP A 31 1.28 -5.40 6.61
CA TRP A 31 0.91 -5.63 5.22
C TRP A 31 -0.27 -6.61 5.01
N PRO A 32 -0.31 -7.81 5.59
CA PRO A 32 -1.44 -8.73 5.36
C PRO A 32 -2.79 -8.15 5.80
N ARG A 33 -2.77 -7.23 6.76
CA ARG A 33 -3.98 -6.55 7.24
C ARG A 33 -4.51 -5.55 6.24
N MET A 34 -3.65 -4.92 5.44
CA MET A 34 -4.06 -4.00 4.38
C MET A 34 -4.97 -4.70 3.35
N VAL A 35 -4.62 -5.93 2.98
CA VAL A 35 -5.45 -6.77 2.10
C VAL A 35 -6.81 -7.06 2.75
N MET A 36 -6.81 -7.43 4.04
CA MET A 36 -8.06 -7.69 4.76
C MET A 36 -8.93 -6.44 4.90
N LEU A 37 -8.34 -5.27 5.12
CA LEU A 37 -9.09 -4.00 5.16
C LEU A 37 -9.82 -3.74 3.84
N LYS A 38 -9.19 -4.05 2.71
CA LYS A 38 -9.84 -3.94 1.38
C LYS A 38 -11.02 -4.90 1.25
N ILE A 39 -10.88 -6.13 1.70
CA ILE A 39 -11.97 -7.12 1.72
C ILE A 39 -13.13 -6.64 2.60
N LEU A 40 -12.83 -6.10 3.77
CA LEU A 40 -13.84 -5.56 4.69
C LEU A 40 -14.58 -4.36 4.07
N GLN A 41 -13.87 -3.46 3.40
CA GLN A 41 -14.46 -2.36 2.65
C GLN A 41 -15.42 -2.86 1.57
N GLN A 42 -15.00 -3.84 0.76
CA GLN A 42 -15.86 -4.42 -0.28
C GLN A 42 -17.08 -5.13 0.31
N TYR A 43 -16.90 -5.87 1.40
CA TYR A 43 -18.01 -6.53 2.08
C TYR A 43 -19.03 -5.51 2.62
N TYR A 44 -18.58 -4.42 3.25
CA TYR A 44 -19.46 -3.34 3.67
C TYR A 44 -20.24 -2.75 2.50
N SER A 45 -19.55 -2.46 1.39
CA SER A 45 -20.19 -1.90 0.20
C SER A 45 -21.28 -2.79 -0.40
N ALA A 46 -21.16 -4.12 -0.21
CA ALA A 46 -22.14 -5.09 -0.70
C ALA A 46 -23.30 -5.36 0.29
N THR A 47 -23.07 -5.18 1.59
CA THR A 47 -24.01 -5.64 2.64
C THR A 47 -24.54 -4.55 3.56
N ASN A 48 -23.87 -3.40 3.62
CA ASN A 48 -24.07 -2.33 4.60
C ASN A 48 -24.01 -2.84 6.06
N ASP A 49 -23.15 -3.82 6.34
CA ASP A 49 -23.00 -4.39 7.68
C ASP A 49 -22.22 -3.44 8.60
N GLU A 50 -22.91 -2.68 9.44
CA GLU A 50 -22.33 -1.68 10.36
C GLU A 50 -21.30 -2.25 11.33
N ARG A 51 -21.28 -3.57 11.53
CA ARG A 51 -20.23 -4.21 12.35
C ARG A 51 -18.84 -4.05 11.75
N ILE A 52 -18.76 -3.85 10.43
CA ILE A 52 -17.49 -3.57 9.74
C ILE A 52 -16.93 -2.21 10.14
N ILE A 53 -17.78 -1.19 10.19
CA ILE A 53 -17.36 0.16 10.62
C ILE A 53 -16.78 0.11 12.04
N THR A 54 -17.51 -0.50 12.96
CA THR A 54 -17.04 -0.68 14.35
C THR A 54 -15.72 -1.44 14.42
N PHE A 55 -15.60 -2.53 13.66
CA PHE A 55 -14.41 -3.36 13.59
C PHE A 55 -13.18 -2.58 13.08
N MET A 56 -13.34 -1.88 11.95
CA MET A 56 -12.25 -1.12 11.33
C MET A 56 -11.85 0.09 12.18
N THR A 57 -12.81 0.80 12.78
CA THR A 57 -12.53 1.90 13.71
C THR A 57 -11.68 1.45 14.88
N LYS A 58 -12.04 0.31 15.47
CA LYS A 58 -11.28 -0.26 16.59
C LYS A 58 -9.86 -0.66 16.19
N TYR A 59 -9.69 -1.26 15.01
CA TYR A 59 -8.39 -1.60 14.47
C TYR A 59 -7.54 -0.36 14.17
N PHE A 60 -8.09 0.68 13.58
CA PHE A 60 -7.33 1.89 13.27
C PHE A 60 -6.90 2.67 14.53
N ARG A 61 -7.68 2.61 15.60
CA ARG A 61 -7.23 3.12 16.91
C ARG A 61 -6.03 2.32 17.45
N TYR A 62 -6.09 0.99 17.36
CA TYR A 62 -4.95 0.13 17.68
C TYR A 62 -3.72 0.50 16.84
N GLN A 63 -3.91 0.68 15.53
CA GLN A 63 -2.82 1.02 14.61
C GLN A 63 -2.20 2.38 14.96
N LEU A 64 -3.00 3.41 15.18
CA LEU A 64 -2.52 4.73 15.57
C LEU A 64 -1.68 4.68 16.85
N ASN A 65 -2.11 3.93 17.84
CA ASN A 65 -1.41 3.80 19.12
C ASN A 65 -0.11 2.96 19.01
N THR A 66 -0.04 2.05 18.06
CA THR A 66 1.07 1.08 17.94
C THR A 66 2.17 1.55 16.98
N LEU A 67 1.82 2.23 15.89
CA LEU A 67 2.77 2.69 14.86
C LEU A 67 3.94 3.53 15.38
N PRO A 68 3.80 4.37 16.43
CA PRO A 68 4.95 5.11 16.97
C PRO A 68 6.06 4.23 17.54
N GLN A 69 5.73 3.06 18.08
CA GLN A 69 6.68 2.10 18.63
C GLN A 69 7.05 0.99 17.64
N LYS A 70 6.13 0.66 16.73
CA LYS A 70 6.28 -0.39 15.73
C LYS A 70 5.91 0.18 14.35
N PRO A 71 6.81 0.96 13.73
CA PRO A 71 6.54 1.62 12.45
C PRO A 71 6.24 0.60 11.33
N LEU A 72 5.78 1.09 10.19
CA LEU A 72 5.40 0.23 9.05
C LEU A 72 6.49 -0.76 8.67
N GLY A 73 7.76 -0.35 8.65
CA GLY A 73 8.89 -1.23 8.34
C GLY A 73 9.37 -2.14 9.48
N HIS A 74 8.67 -2.16 10.62
CA HIS A 74 9.14 -2.90 11.81
C HIS A 74 9.28 -4.41 11.58
N TRP A 75 8.33 -5.04 10.87
CA TRP A 75 8.34 -6.47 10.58
C TRP A 75 8.77 -6.77 9.15
N SER A 76 8.26 -6.01 8.20
CA SER A 76 8.64 -6.12 6.80
C SER A 76 8.63 -4.77 6.11
N PHE A 77 9.56 -4.58 5.16
CA PHE A 77 9.59 -3.36 4.33
C PHE A 77 8.37 -3.26 3.38
N TRP A 78 7.64 -4.33 3.16
CA TRP A 78 6.48 -4.31 2.26
C TRP A 78 5.37 -3.39 2.73
N ALA A 79 5.18 -3.26 4.04
CA ALA A 79 4.17 -2.36 4.57
C ALA A 79 4.48 -0.88 4.30
N GLU A 80 5.77 -0.49 4.25
CA GLU A 80 6.18 0.87 3.86
C GLU A 80 5.85 1.15 2.39
N PHE A 81 6.18 0.23 1.49
CA PHE A 81 5.94 0.40 0.05
C PHE A 81 4.47 0.33 -0.32
N ARG A 82 3.65 -0.38 0.48
CA ARG A 82 2.24 -0.63 0.21
C ARG A 82 1.30 0.13 1.14
N ALA A 83 1.82 1.11 1.87
CA ALA A 83 1.08 1.93 2.83
C ALA A 83 -0.16 2.60 2.22
N CYS A 84 -0.15 2.85 0.91
CA CYS A 84 -1.28 3.43 0.20
C CYS A 84 -2.57 2.61 0.31
N ASP A 85 -2.48 1.28 0.38
CA ASP A 85 -3.66 0.42 0.51
C ASP A 85 -4.30 0.58 1.89
N ASN A 86 -3.45 0.77 2.93
CA ASN A 86 -3.93 1.12 4.26
C ASN A 86 -4.54 2.53 4.29
N LEU A 87 -3.83 3.50 3.73
CA LEU A 87 -4.24 4.90 3.67
C LEU A 87 -5.59 5.07 2.96
N GLN A 88 -5.80 4.35 1.87
CA GLN A 88 -7.08 4.33 1.16
C GLN A 88 -8.23 3.85 2.05
N ALA A 89 -8.01 2.80 2.83
CA ALA A 89 -9.02 2.28 3.75
C ALA A 89 -9.29 3.25 4.92
N VAL A 90 -8.26 3.96 5.40
CA VAL A 90 -8.39 5.00 6.44
C VAL A 90 -9.26 6.15 5.94
N TYR A 91 -9.00 6.70 4.74
CA TYR A 91 -9.80 7.80 4.20
C TYR A 91 -11.20 7.36 3.81
N TRP A 92 -11.37 6.12 3.32
CA TRP A 92 -12.70 5.57 3.10
C TRP A 92 -13.53 5.56 4.39
N LEU A 93 -12.94 5.11 5.51
CA LEU A 93 -13.63 5.10 6.80
C LEU A 93 -13.87 6.52 7.32
N TYR A 94 -12.90 7.44 7.15
CA TYR A 94 -13.07 8.84 7.50
C TYR A 94 -14.27 9.47 6.78
N ASN A 95 -14.41 9.23 5.50
CA ASN A 95 -15.53 9.77 4.70
C ASN A 95 -16.91 9.24 5.16
N LEU A 96 -16.94 8.07 5.79
CA LEU A 96 -18.18 7.51 6.34
C LEU A 96 -18.48 8.02 7.77
N THR A 97 -17.44 8.20 8.59
CA THR A 97 -17.61 8.40 10.04
C THR A 97 -17.30 9.82 10.51
N GLY A 98 -16.45 10.57 9.79
CA GLY A 98 -15.95 11.87 10.22
C GLY A 98 -14.98 11.83 11.42
N GLU A 99 -14.50 10.67 11.83
CA GLU A 99 -13.64 10.49 13.01
C GLU A 99 -12.26 11.12 12.83
N ALA A 100 -11.97 12.22 13.53
CA ALA A 100 -10.76 13.03 13.33
C ALA A 100 -9.44 12.25 13.49
N PHE A 101 -9.38 11.26 14.38
CA PHE A 101 -8.18 10.45 14.58
C PHE A 101 -7.72 9.71 13.31
N LEU A 102 -8.62 9.47 12.35
CA LEU A 102 -8.29 8.84 11.08
C LEU A 102 -7.41 9.76 10.20
N LEU A 103 -7.55 11.07 10.33
CA LEU A 103 -6.64 12.01 9.67
C LEU A 103 -5.25 12.01 10.32
N GLU A 104 -5.17 11.88 11.65
CA GLU A 104 -3.90 11.71 12.36
C GLU A 104 -3.21 10.42 11.91
N LEU A 105 -3.96 9.32 11.83
CA LEU A 105 -3.45 8.05 11.32
C LEU A 105 -3.00 8.19 9.86
N GLY A 106 -3.78 8.85 9.01
CA GLY A 106 -3.44 9.09 7.61
C GLY A 106 -2.11 9.83 7.46
N HIS A 107 -1.90 10.87 8.26
CA HIS A 107 -0.64 11.62 8.28
C HIS A 107 0.54 10.74 8.75
N LEU A 108 0.36 9.97 9.82
CA LEU A 108 1.39 9.06 10.33
C LEU A 108 1.76 7.97 9.32
N LEU A 109 0.79 7.38 8.64
CA LEU A 109 1.01 6.40 7.57
C LEU A 109 1.81 7.01 6.42
N HIS A 110 1.46 8.22 5.97
CA HIS A 110 2.21 8.93 4.94
C HIS A 110 3.66 9.18 5.37
N GLN A 111 3.90 9.63 6.60
CA GLN A 111 5.25 9.88 7.11
C GLN A 111 6.12 8.62 7.17
N GLN A 112 5.50 7.45 7.43
CA GLN A 112 6.20 6.18 7.54
C GLN A 112 6.23 5.39 6.23
N SER A 113 5.53 5.86 5.18
CA SER A 113 5.55 5.21 3.87
C SER A 113 6.84 5.49 3.12
N TYR A 114 7.19 4.60 2.18
CA TYR A 114 8.24 4.88 1.21
C TYR A 114 7.88 6.12 0.38
N SER A 115 8.82 7.07 0.29
CA SER A 115 8.57 8.33 -0.44
C SER A 115 8.65 8.12 -1.96
N PHE A 116 7.50 7.89 -2.59
CA PHE A 116 7.41 7.83 -4.06
C PHE A 116 7.63 9.21 -4.69
N VAL A 117 7.34 10.30 -4.00
CA VAL A 117 7.65 11.67 -4.45
C VAL A 117 9.16 11.82 -4.63
N ASP A 118 9.95 11.43 -3.63
CA ASP A 118 11.41 11.54 -3.72
C ASP A 118 12.00 10.61 -4.75
N MET A 119 11.46 9.38 -4.87
CA MET A 119 11.86 8.43 -5.91
C MET A 119 11.71 9.02 -7.31
N VAL A 120 10.57 9.63 -7.61
CA VAL A 120 10.31 10.28 -8.90
C VAL A 120 11.20 11.50 -9.08
N ASN A 121 11.40 12.31 -8.04
CA ASN A 121 12.26 13.50 -8.07
C ASN A 121 13.73 13.14 -8.36
N ARG A 122 14.23 12.02 -7.84
CA ARG A 122 15.58 11.51 -8.15
C ARG A 122 15.70 10.93 -9.56
N GLY A 123 14.59 10.72 -10.26
CA GLY A 123 14.57 10.09 -11.59
C GLY A 123 14.88 8.59 -11.56
N ASP A 124 14.61 7.93 -10.46
CA ASP A 124 14.90 6.49 -10.28
C ASP A 124 14.17 5.61 -11.31
N LEU A 125 13.01 6.05 -11.81
CA LEU A 125 12.24 5.34 -12.83
C LEU A 125 12.77 5.52 -14.26
N ARG A 126 13.79 6.36 -14.48
CA ARG A 126 14.37 6.62 -15.82
C ARG A 126 15.47 5.65 -16.20
N ARG A 127 15.73 4.66 -15.36
CA ARG A 127 16.80 3.67 -15.52
C ARG A 127 16.34 2.31 -14.97
N ILE A 128 17.05 1.27 -15.35
CA ILE A 128 16.90 -0.03 -14.68
C ILE A 128 17.30 0.18 -13.21
N CYS A 129 16.40 -0.16 -12.31
CA CYS A 129 16.61 0.04 -10.88
C CYS A 129 16.13 -1.18 -10.09
N THR A 130 16.55 -1.24 -8.85
CA THR A 130 16.23 -2.34 -7.93
C THR A 130 14.85 -2.22 -7.28
N ILE A 131 14.01 -1.27 -7.72
CA ILE A 131 12.66 -1.14 -7.19
C ILE A 131 11.85 -2.37 -7.61
N HIS A 132 11.34 -3.07 -6.60
CA HIS A 132 10.49 -4.22 -6.82
C HIS A 132 9.19 -3.81 -7.53
N CYS A 133 8.89 -4.45 -8.66
CA CYS A 133 7.81 -4.02 -9.56
C CYS A 133 6.42 -4.05 -8.90
N VAL A 134 6.14 -5.04 -8.04
CA VAL A 134 4.85 -5.09 -7.33
C VAL A 134 4.74 -3.95 -6.32
N ASN A 135 5.83 -3.64 -5.60
CA ASN A 135 5.84 -2.51 -4.68
C ASN A 135 5.61 -1.19 -5.41
N LEU A 136 6.22 -1.03 -6.60
CA LEU A 136 5.97 0.13 -7.45
C LEU A 136 4.51 0.19 -7.91
N ALA A 137 3.97 -0.90 -8.45
CA ALA A 137 2.59 -0.95 -8.96
C ALA A 137 1.56 -0.63 -7.87
N GLN A 138 1.75 -1.14 -6.67
CA GLN A 138 0.87 -0.85 -5.54
C GLN A 138 1.11 0.53 -4.94
N GLY A 139 2.36 0.98 -4.83
CA GLY A 139 2.74 2.14 -4.04
C GLY A 139 2.73 3.48 -4.78
N ILE A 140 2.92 3.50 -6.10
CA ILE A 140 3.04 4.74 -6.89
C ILE A 140 1.82 5.67 -6.74
N LYS A 141 0.67 5.15 -6.37
CA LYS A 141 -0.56 5.90 -6.12
C LYS A 141 -0.60 6.58 -4.73
N GLU A 142 0.34 6.27 -3.83
CA GLU A 142 0.35 6.80 -2.46
C GLU A 142 0.26 8.34 -2.43
N PRO A 143 1.06 9.09 -3.20
CA PRO A 143 1.00 10.54 -3.13
C PRO A 143 -0.36 11.11 -3.54
N ILE A 144 -1.04 10.56 -4.54
CA ILE A 144 -2.37 11.06 -4.94
C ILE A 144 -3.45 10.71 -3.93
N ILE A 145 -3.30 9.61 -3.18
CA ILE A 145 -4.21 9.26 -2.10
C ILE A 145 -4.04 10.24 -0.94
N TYR A 146 -2.79 10.54 -0.55
CA TYR A 146 -2.51 11.51 0.50
C TYR A 146 -2.87 12.95 0.13
N TYR A 147 -2.88 13.30 -1.15
CA TYR A 147 -3.32 14.60 -1.65
C TYR A 147 -4.73 15.00 -1.16
N GLN A 148 -5.58 14.03 -0.83
CA GLN A 148 -6.90 14.30 -0.27
C GLN A 148 -6.84 15.03 1.09
N GLN A 149 -5.76 14.83 1.85
CA GLN A 149 -5.55 15.47 3.15
C GLN A 149 -4.61 16.68 3.07
N ASP A 150 -3.53 16.57 2.29
CA ASP A 150 -2.59 17.67 2.02
C ASP A 150 -2.62 18.00 0.52
N THR A 151 -3.31 19.06 0.16
CA THR A 151 -3.56 19.48 -1.22
C THR A 151 -2.33 20.08 -1.92
N ASN A 152 -1.11 19.74 -1.50
CA ASN A 152 0.11 20.22 -2.13
C ASN A 152 0.27 19.63 -3.54
N PRO A 153 0.40 20.47 -4.59
CA PRO A 153 0.51 20.02 -5.99
C PRO A 153 1.65 19.04 -6.25
N LYS A 154 2.71 19.04 -5.42
CA LYS A 154 3.85 18.11 -5.55
C LYS A 154 3.42 16.64 -5.64
N TYR A 155 2.32 16.26 -4.97
CA TYR A 155 1.84 14.89 -4.96
C TYR A 155 1.23 14.49 -6.31
N ILE A 156 0.40 15.36 -6.89
CA ILE A 156 -0.17 15.14 -8.24
C ILE A 156 0.96 15.11 -9.28
N ASP A 157 1.89 16.05 -9.21
CA ASP A 157 2.99 16.16 -10.17
C ASP A 157 3.92 14.96 -10.11
N ALA A 158 4.18 14.43 -8.91
CA ALA A 158 4.98 13.22 -8.74
C ALA A 158 4.31 12.01 -9.40
N VAL A 159 3.00 11.81 -9.18
CA VAL A 159 2.28 10.69 -9.79
C VAL A 159 2.25 10.81 -11.31
N LYS A 160 1.91 11.99 -11.86
CA LYS A 160 1.91 12.22 -13.31
C LYS A 160 3.27 11.93 -13.95
N ARG A 161 4.35 12.46 -13.35
CA ARG A 161 5.71 12.19 -13.84
C ARG A 161 6.10 10.73 -13.67
N GLY A 162 5.76 10.12 -12.55
CA GLY A 162 6.03 8.70 -12.32
C GLY A 162 5.42 7.82 -13.39
N PHE A 163 4.16 8.03 -13.75
CA PHE A 163 3.51 7.29 -14.84
C PHE A 163 4.12 7.61 -16.22
N GLN A 164 4.51 8.85 -16.47
CA GLN A 164 5.21 9.22 -17.72
C GLN A 164 6.55 8.49 -17.82
N ASP A 165 7.35 8.51 -16.74
CA ASP A 165 8.65 7.85 -16.71
C ASP A 165 8.51 6.32 -16.85
N ILE A 166 7.54 5.69 -16.18
CA ILE A 166 7.26 4.25 -16.33
C ILE A 166 6.92 3.91 -17.78
N ARG A 167 6.03 4.68 -18.42
CA ARG A 167 5.64 4.43 -19.81
C ARG A 167 6.82 4.63 -20.77
N GLN A 168 7.61 5.68 -20.57
CA GLN A 168 8.71 6.03 -21.46
C GLN A 168 9.87 5.04 -21.36
N PHE A 169 10.25 4.62 -20.14
CA PHE A 169 11.48 3.87 -19.91
C PHE A 169 11.25 2.37 -19.71
N HIS A 170 10.03 1.94 -19.39
CA HIS A 170 9.69 0.56 -19.09
C HIS A 170 8.42 0.09 -19.80
N GLY A 171 7.76 0.98 -20.55
CA GLY A 171 6.48 0.69 -21.20
C GLY A 171 6.59 -0.33 -22.32
N GLN A 172 5.55 -1.12 -22.48
CA GLN A 172 5.36 -2.07 -23.57
C GLN A 172 4.25 -1.56 -24.50
N PRO A 173 4.25 -1.94 -25.80
CA PRO A 173 3.27 -1.43 -26.77
C PRO A 173 1.81 -1.63 -26.38
N GLN A 174 1.52 -2.69 -25.62
CA GLN A 174 0.17 -3.01 -25.15
C GLN A 174 -0.27 -2.22 -23.90
N GLY A 175 0.53 -1.24 -23.45
CA GLY A 175 0.20 -0.35 -22.33
C GLY A 175 0.62 -0.86 -20.94
N MET A 176 1.33 -1.98 -20.88
CA MET A 176 1.93 -2.50 -19.64
C MET A 176 3.36 -1.99 -19.48
N TYR A 177 3.98 -2.20 -18.33
CA TYR A 177 5.41 -2.02 -18.15
C TYR A 177 6.11 -3.36 -17.85
N GLY A 178 7.38 -3.46 -18.29
CA GLY A 178 8.17 -4.68 -18.15
C GLY A 178 8.87 -4.75 -16.79
N GLY A 179 8.81 -5.91 -16.17
CA GLY A 179 9.55 -6.17 -14.96
C GLY A 179 9.21 -7.54 -14.36
N ASP A 180 10.12 -8.03 -13.53
CA ASP A 180 9.89 -9.18 -12.65
C ASP A 180 10.07 -8.71 -11.19
N GLU A 181 11.13 -9.12 -10.53
CA GLU A 181 11.50 -8.57 -9.21
C GLU A 181 11.96 -7.11 -9.28
N ALA A 182 12.42 -6.64 -10.47
CA ALA A 182 12.89 -5.28 -10.69
C ALA A 182 12.44 -4.76 -12.07
N LEU A 183 12.59 -3.46 -12.30
CA LEU A 183 12.31 -2.83 -13.60
C LEU A 183 13.39 -3.19 -14.62
N HIS A 184 12.99 -3.62 -15.82
CA HIS A 184 13.88 -4.11 -16.87
C HIS A 184 14.08 -3.16 -18.07
N GLY A 185 13.54 -1.98 -18.01
CA GLY A 185 13.52 -1.10 -19.19
C GLY A 185 12.55 -1.65 -20.24
N ASN A 186 12.84 -1.34 -21.52
CA ASN A 186 12.02 -1.77 -22.65
C ASN A 186 12.40 -3.18 -23.17
N ASN A 187 13.32 -3.87 -22.51
CA ASN A 187 13.70 -5.22 -22.93
C ASN A 187 12.54 -6.19 -22.72
N PRO A 188 12.24 -7.07 -23.70
CA PRO A 188 11.28 -8.13 -23.50
C PRO A 188 11.79 -9.07 -22.41
N THR A 189 11.08 -9.12 -21.31
CA THR A 189 11.44 -9.97 -20.17
C THR A 189 10.98 -11.41 -20.39
N PRO A 190 11.74 -12.40 -19.96
CA PRO A 190 11.22 -13.77 -19.87
C PRO A 190 9.95 -13.83 -19.03
N VAL A 191 8.97 -14.51 -19.54
CA VAL A 191 7.52 -14.42 -19.29
C VAL A 191 7.02 -14.80 -17.88
N SER A 192 7.87 -15.14 -16.92
CA SER A 192 7.41 -15.80 -15.68
C SER A 192 6.56 -14.94 -14.74
N TYR A 193 6.67 -13.61 -14.80
CA TYR A 193 5.90 -12.70 -13.93
C TYR A 193 4.99 -11.71 -14.65
N THR A 194 5.09 -11.57 -15.97
CA THR A 194 4.36 -10.56 -16.74
C THR A 194 2.85 -10.77 -16.77
N HIS A 195 2.38 -12.01 -16.67
CA HIS A 195 0.94 -12.30 -16.71
C HIS A 195 0.18 -11.90 -15.44
N LEU A 196 0.79 -12.01 -14.27
CA LEU A 196 0.13 -11.65 -13.01
C LEU A 196 -0.01 -10.13 -12.85
N ARG A 197 0.92 -9.35 -13.41
CA ARG A 197 0.96 -7.89 -13.26
C ARG A 197 0.16 -7.13 -14.31
N ALA A 198 -0.09 -7.74 -15.44
CA ALA A 198 -0.91 -7.16 -16.52
C ALA A 198 -2.36 -6.91 -16.07
N HIS A 199 -2.87 -7.72 -15.16
CA HIS A 199 -4.22 -7.57 -14.63
C HIS A 199 -4.33 -6.46 -13.58
N GLU A 200 -3.30 -6.23 -12.79
CA GLU A 200 -3.31 -5.21 -11.74
C GLU A 200 -3.20 -3.78 -12.30
N THR A 201 -2.43 -3.58 -13.38
CA THR A 201 -2.22 -2.25 -13.96
C THR A 201 -3.32 -1.82 -14.94
N ARG A 202 -4.12 -2.74 -15.45
CA ARG A 202 -5.14 -2.44 -16.44
C ARG A 202 -6.44 -1.87 -15.85
N HIS A 203 -6.72 -2.14 -14.59
CA HIS A 203 -7.92 -1.69 -13.90
C HIS A 203 -7.75 -0.41 -13.09
N ASP A 204 -6.52 0.03 -12.85
CA ASP A 204 -6.20 1.18 -12.01
C ASP A 204 -5.74 2.42 -12.83
N LEU A 205 -5.79 2.34 -14.16
CA LEU A 205 -5.50 3.43 -15.11
C LEU A 205 -6.74 3.84 -15.91
#